data_cbdf23f17027d710094dfa231f307051
#
_entry.id   cbdf23f17027d710094dfa231f307051
#
_cell.length_a   1.000
_cell.length_b   1.000
_cell.length_c   1.000
_cell.angle_alpha   90.00
_cell.angle_beta   90.00
_cell.angle_gamma   90.00
#
_symmetry.space_group_name_H-M   'P 1'
#
loop_
_entity.id
_entity.type
_entity.pdbx_description
1 polymer ?
#
loop_
_entity_poly.entity_id
_entity_poly.type
_entity_poly.pdbx_seq_one_letter_code
_entity_poly.pdbx_strand_id
1 'polypeptide(L)'
;MPSARIEVIIPTYNAARYWPALSAGIRAQNLKPARVIVIDSASKDGTAELARNDGFEVLEITPQQFNHGGTRQMGADYAADAGILIYLTQDAAPYGENAFANLVKAFDDPEIGAAYGRQLPREGASPIEAHGRHFSYAELSAIRSWESRQAMGFKSIFFSNAFGAYRREALMSVGGFSSDVIFGEDTLVVARMHRAGWKTAYVADALTRHSHDYTIGEEFRRYFDIGVLHSRESWLNEHFGSASGEGRRFVLSELKYLLKNAPHHIPSAVTRTFAKYLGYKIGRRESRIAPRLKHRLGMNRQYWLR
;
A
#
# COMPACT_ATOMS: atom_id res chain seq x y z
N MET A 1 -0.63 22.13 20.79
CA MET A 1 0.50 21.17 20.90
C MET A 1 1.57 21.62 19.93
N PRO A 2 2.89 21.50 20.22
CA PRO A 2 3.89 21.73 19.19
C PRO A 2 3.56 20.84 17.99
N SER A 3 3.64 21.38 16.76
CA SER A 3 3.36 20.63 15.54
C SER A 3 4.21 19.35 15.54
N ALA A 4 3.57 18.20 15.43
CA ALA A 4 4.27 16.93 15.42
C ALA A 4 5.32 16.93 14.29
N ARG A 5 6.54 16.51 14.58
CA ARG A 5 7.60 16.35 13.58
C ARG A 5 7.16 15.29 12.56
N ILE A 6 7.14 15.64 11.29
CA ILE A 6 6.69 14.79 10.19
C ILE A 6 7.91 14.36 9.39
N GLU A 7 8.02 13.07 9.12
CA GLU A 7 9.07 12.52 8.27
C GLU A 7 8.46 11.61 7.20
N VAL A 8 9.06 11.61 6.00
CA VAL A 8 8.61 10.81 4.86
C VAL A 8 9.58 9.65 4.65
N ILE A 9 9.07 8.44 4.47
CA ILE A 9 9.84 7.21 4.26
C ILE A 9 9.47 6.60 2.92
N ILE A 10 10.48 6.31 2.09
CA ILE A 10 10.30 5.84 0.71
C ILE A 10 11.23 4.64 0.46
N PRO A 11 10.75 3.40 0.55
CA PRO A 11 11.49 2.25 0.06
C PRO A 11 11.63 2.30 -1.47
N THR A 12 12.86 2.09 -1.98
CA THR A 12 13.14 2.15 -3.41
C THR A 12 13.93 0.93 -3.92
N TYR A 13 13.68 0.57 -5.17
CA TYR A 13 14.47 -0.37 -5.96
C TYR A 13 14.29 -0.09 -7.45
N ASN A 14 15.35 0.35 -8.14
CA ASN A 14 15.34 0.71 -9.56
C ASN A 14 14.18 1.66 -9.91
N ALA A 15 14.12 2.80 -9.22
CA ALA A 15 13.04 3.76 -9.27
C ALA A 15 13.31 4.98 -10.14
N ALA A 16 14.45 5.07 -10.83
CA ALA A 16 14.87 6.27 -11.59
C ALA A 16 13.80 6.76 -12.57
N ARG A 17 13.06 5.84 -13.20
CA ARG A 17 11.97 6.21 -14.13
C ARG A 17 10.79 6.93 -13.46
N TYR A 18 10.57 6.71 -12.17
CA TYR A 18 9.48 7.34 -11.41
C TYR A 18 9.93 8.58 -10.66
N TRP A 19 11.26 8.70 -10.48
CA TRP A 19 11.87 9.68 -9.60
C TRP A 19 11.47 11.13 -9.93
N PRO A 20 11.45 11.59 -11.20
CA PRO A 20 11.09 12.96 -11.51
C PRO A 20 9.70 13.37 -11.00
N ALA A 21 8.70 12.51 -11.19
CA ALA A 21 7.34 12.79 -10.75
C ALA A 21 7.21 12.71 -9.21
N LEU A 22 7.86 11.73 -8.58
CA LEU A 22 7.86 11.55 -7.13
C LEU A 22 8.51 12.75 -6.43
N SER A 23 9.73 13.11 -6.83
CA SER A 23 10.48 14.22 -6.25
C SER A 23 9.76 15.56 -6.45
N ALA A 24 9.28 15.83 -7.65
CA ALA A 24 8.50 17.05 -7.94
C ALA A 24 7.23 17.12 -7.06
N GLY A 25 6.50 16.00 -6.91
CA GLY A 25 5.32 15.92 -6.06
C GLY A 25 5.62 16.20 -4.58
N ILE A 26 6.73 15.69 -4.06
CA ILE A 26 7.16 15.95 -2.68
C ILE A 26 7.58 17.41 -2.50
N ARG A 27 8.36 17.95 -3.42
CA ARG A 27 8.85 19.33 -3.37
C ARG A 27 7.73 20.37 -3.49
N ALA A 28 6.66 20.04 -4.22
CA ALA A 28 5.50 20.92 -4.41
C ALA A 28 4.62 21.03 -3.14
N GLN A 29 4.80 20.18 -2.14
CA GLN A 29 3.95 20.21 -0.95
C GLN A 29 4.14 21.49 -0.14
N ASN A 30 3.04 22.14 0.28
CA ASN A 30 3.05 23.29 1.19
C ASN A 30 3.53 22.87 2.59
N LEU A 31 3.07 21.73 3.08
CA LEU A 31 3.58 21.11 4.32
C LEU A 31 4.92 20.43 4.03
N LYS A 32 6.01 21.02 4.51
CA LYS A 32 7.36 20.46 4.34
C LYS A 32 7.64 19.42 5.44
N PRO A 33 8.04 18.20 5.09
CA PRO A 33 8.51 17.25 6.09
C PRO A 33 9.86 17.70 6.67
N ALA A 34 10.14 17.31 7.89
CA ALA A 34 11.44 17.60 8.52
C ALA A 34 12.58 16.85 7.81
N ARG A 35 12.31 15.63 7.34
CA ARG A 35 13.22 14.81 6.53
C ARG A 35 12.44 13.97 5.52
N VAL A 36 13.10 13.67 4.41
CA VAL A 36 12.69 12.62 3.47
C VAL A 36 13.77 11.54 3.49
N ILE A 37 13.41 10.34 3.90
CA ILE A 37 14.29 9.19 4.08
C ILE A 37 13.99 8.18 2.98
N VAL A 38 14.96 7.94 2.12
CA VAL A 38 14.90 6.94 1.05
C VAL A 38 15.65 5.71 1.50
N ILE A 39 15.00 4.54 1.49
CA ILE A 39 15.64 3.27 1.81
C ILE A 39 15.83 2.50 0.51
N ASP A 40 17.05 2.59 -0.03
CA ASP A 40 17.38 2.03 -1.34
C ASP A 40 17.91 0.60 -1.24
N SER A 41 17.31 -0.31 -2.00
CA SER A 41 17.64 -1.74 -1.98
C SER A 41 18.70 -2.10 -3.03
N ALA A 42 19.83 -1.37 -3.04
CA ALA A 42 20.93 -1.52 -3.98
C ALA A 42 20.49 -1.35 -5.45
N SER A 43 19.84 -0.27 -5.76
CA SER A 43 19.45 0.13 -7.12
C SER A 43 20.68 0.27 -8.03
N LYS A 44 20.51 -0.05 -9.31
CA LYS A 44 21.57 0.02 -10.33
C LYS A 44 21.28 1.05 -11.43
N ASP A 45 20.20 1.80 -11.30
CA ASP A 45 19.70 2.73 -12.31
C ASP A 45 19.93 4.22 -11.93
N GLY A 46 20.72 4.49 -10.88
CA GLY A 46 21.01 5.84 -10.41
C GLY A 46 19.97 6.38 -9.41
N THR A 47 19.03 5.56 -8.93
CA THR A 47 17.99 6.00 -7.97
C THR A 47 18.58 6.66 -6.72
N ALA A 48 19.60 6.05 -6.10
CA ALA A 48 20.21 6.56 -4.87
C ALA A 48 20.88 7.92 -5.08
N GLU A 49 21.56 8.11 -6.21
CA GLU A 49 22.20 9.37 -6.59
C GLU A 49 21.17 10.47 -6.84
N LEU A 50 20.07 10.15 -7.53
CA LEU A 50 18.97 11.07 -7.75
C LEU A 50 18.37 11.55 -6.41
N ALA A 51 18.20 10.64 -5.46
CA ALA A 51 17.69 10.97 -4.13
C ALA A 51 18.63 11.92 -3.36
N ARG A 52 19.93 11.64 -3.37
CA ARG A 52 20.94 12.50 -2.73
C ARG A 52 21.02 13.90 -3.38
N ASN A 53 20.96 13.97 -4.71
CA ASN A 53 20.96 15.23 -5.44
C ASN A 53 19.74 16.09 -5.12
N ASP A 54 18.62 15.46 -4.76
CA ASP A 54 17.43 16.14 -4.28
C ASP A 54 17.50 16.55 -2.79
N GLY A 55 18.61 16.25 -2.11
CA GLY A 55 18.81 16.57 -0.70
C GLY A 55 18.07 15.60 0.24
N PHE A 56 17.64 14.43 -0.24
CA PHE A 56 17.01 13.42 0.59
C PHE A 56 18.05 12.53 1.26
N GLU A 57 17.74 12.06 2.45
CA GLU A 57 18.59 11.16 3.19
C GLU A 57 18.46 9.74 2.65
N VAL A 58 19.57 9.08 2.32
CA VAL A 58 19.57 7.76 1.68
C VAL A 58 20.20 6.72 2.59
N LEU A 59 19.42 5.72 2.95
CA LEU A 59 19.88 4.50 3.61
C LEU A 59 19.95 3.39 2.57
N GLU A 60 21.12 2.79 2.40
CA GLU A 60 21.30 1.66 1.47
C GLU A 60 21.21 0.33 2.20
N ILE A 61 20.42 -0.59 1.64
CA ILE A 61 20.32 -1.97 2.13
C ILE A 61 20.58 -2.94 0.98
N THR A 62 21.01 -4.16 1.31
CA THR A 62 21.16 -5.20 0.31
C THR A 62 19.80 -5.75 -0.13
N PRO A 63 19.68 -6.34 -1.35
CA PRO A 63 18.42 -6.98 -1.79
C PRO A 63 17.95 -8.08 -0.83
N GLN A 64 18.86 -8.76 -0.14
CA GLN A 64 18.57 -9.82 0.83
C GLN A 64 17.96 -9.27 2.12
N GLN A 65 18.29 -8.06 2.51
CA GLN A 65 17.71 -7.38 3.67
C GLN A 65 16.31 -6.83 3.40
N PHE A 66 15.98 -6.62 2.12
CA PHE A 66 14.68 -6.07 1.75
C PHE A 66 13.54 -7.02 2.10
N ASN A 67 12.55 -6.52 2.80
CA ASN A 67 11.18 -7.02 2.83
C ASN A 67 10.20 -5.88 3.08
N HIS A 68 8.95 -6.05 2.66
CA HIS A 68 7.97 -4.97 2.69
C HIS A 68 7.75 -4.40 4.10
N GLY A 69 7.57 -5.24 5.09
CA GLY A 69 7.36 -4.79 6.47
C GLY A 69 8.64 -4.33 7.16
N GLY A 70 9.70 -5.16 7.13
CA GLY A 70 10.96 -4.85 7.83
C GLY A 70 11.65 -3.60 7.32
N THR A 71 11.61 -3.34 5.98
CA THR A 71 12.17 -2.10 5.43
C THR A 71 11.39 -0.87 5.90
N ARG A 72 10.06 -0.96 5.99
CA ARG A 72 9.24 0.13 6.55
C ARG A 72 9.45 0.30 8.05
N GLN A 73 9.62 -0.81 8.77
CA GLN A 73 9.95 -0.76 10.20
C GLN A 73 11.32 -0.12 10.43
N MET A 74 12.33 -0.48 9.64
CA MET A 74 13.64 0.18 9.68
C MET A 74 13.54 1.70 9.51
N GLY A 75 12.71 2.17 8.58
CA GLY A 75 12.44 3.59 8.42
C GLY A 75 11.77 4.22 9.64
N ALA A 76 10.81 3.53 10.26
CA ALA A 76 10.16 4.00 11.48
C ALA A 76 11.11 4.06 12.69
N ASP A 77 12.04 3.11 12.78
CA ASP A 77 13.04 3.06 13.85
C ASP A 77 14.09 4.16 13.65
N TYR A 78 14.51 4.40 12.41
CA TYR A 78 15.44 5.47 12.06
C TYR A 78 14.84 6.86 12.28
N ALA A 79 13.54 7.01 12.07
CA ALA A 79 12.77 8.24 12.31
C ALA A 79 12.26 8.33 13.77
N ALA A 80 13.12 8.06 14.75
CA ALA A 80 12.75 7.90 16.16
C ALA A 80 12.06 9.13 16.77
N ASP A 81 12.43 10.34 16.32
CA ASP A 81 11.90 11.62 16.83
C ASP A 81 10.63 12.09 16.10
N ALA A 82 10.18 11.35 15.07
CA ALA A 82 8.98 11.70 14.35
C ALA A 82 7.71 11.44 15.18
N GLY A 83 6.78 12.37 15.17
CA GLY A 83 5.43 12.15 15.70
C GLY A 83 4.51 11.50 14.66
N ILE A 84 4.72 11.85 13.38
CA ILE A 84 3.97 11.30 12.24
C ILE A 84 4.95 10.84 11.17
N LEU A 85 4.74 9.62 10.68
CA LEU A 85 5.49 8.99 9.61
C LEU A 85 4.62 8.89 8.36
N ILE A 86 5.04 9.50 7.25
CA ILE A 86 4.37 9.36 5.95
C ILE A 86 5.14 8.32 5.14
N TYR A 87 4.46 7.32 4.62
CA TYR A 87 5.02 6.32 3.69
C TYR A 87 4.54 6.60 2.28
N LEU A 88 5.48 6.52 1.35
CA LEU A 88 5.22 6.52 -0.08
C LEU A 88 5.87 5.28 -0.71
N THR A 89 5.25 4.72 -1.74
CA THR A 89 5.96 3.83 -2.66
C THR A 89 6.65 4.66 -3.75
N GLN A 90 7.71 4.11 -4.32
CA GLN A 90 8.55 4.80 -5.32
C GLN A 90 7.79 5.30 -6.56
N ASP A 91 6.61 4.77 -6.81
CA ASP A 91 5.76 5.04 -7.97
C ASP A 91 4.45 5.78 -7.61
N ALA A 92 4.35 6.28 -6.39
CA ALA A 92 3.21 7.03 -5.88
C ALA A 92 3.59 8.51 -5.69
N ALA A 93 3.34 9.33 -6.69
CA ALA A 93 3.65 10.76 -6.65
C ALA A 93 2.51 11.56 -5.96
N PRO A 94 2.77 12.31 -4.87
CA PRO A 94 1.80 13.23 -4.30
C PRO A 94 1.27 14.20 -5.35
N TYR A 95 -0.05 14.43 -5.36
CA TYR A 95 -0.72 15.24 -6.37
C TYR A 95 -1.44 16.43 -5.73
N GLY A 96 -1.14 17.64 -6.25
CA GLY A 96 -1.55 18.89 -5.63
C GLY A 96 -0.64 19.29 -4.47
N GLU A 97 -0.69 20.54 -4.08
CA GLU A 97 0.24 21.14 -3.12
C GLU A 97 -0.11 20.83 -1.65
N ASN A 98 -1.30 20.33 -1.38
CA ASN A 98 -1.80 20.09 -0.03
C ASN A 98 -1.99 18.61 0.32
N ALA A 99 -1.46 17.67 -0.50
CA ALA A 99 -1.66 16.25 -0.26
C ALA A 99 -1.16 15.81 1.13
N PHE A 100 0.03 16.26 1.55
CA PHE A 100 0.58 15.97 2.88
C PHE A 100 -0.21 16.66 3.99
N ALA A 101 -0.55 17.95 3.83
CA ALA A 101 -1.33 18.69 4.82
C ALA A 101 -2.70 18.06 5.05
N ASN A 102 -3.40 17.68 3.99
CA ASN A 102 -4.70 17.01 4.06
C ASN A 102 -4.59 15.66 4.78
N LEU A 103 -3.55 14.87 4.47
CA LEU A 103 -3.36 13.57 5.09
C LEU A 103 -3.07 13.70 6.59
N VAL A 104 -2.17 14.62 6.95
CA VAL A 104 -1.72 14.82 8.34
C VAL A 104 -2.83 15.41 9.21
N LYS A 105 -3.73 16.20 8.65
CA LYS A 105 -4.89 16.77 9.37
C LYS A 105 -5.77 15.70 10.03
N ALA A 106 -5.78 14.47 9.50
CA ALA A 106 -6.52 13.38 10.14
C ALA A 106 -6.04 13.12 11.59
N PHE A 107 -4.78 13.43 11.91
CA PHE A 107 -4.19 13.21 13.23
C PHE A 107 -4.50 14.33 14.25
N ASP A 108 -5.28 15.34 13.88
CA ASP A 108 -5.87 16.30 14.83
C ASP A 108 -6.82 15.56 15.78
N ASP A 109 -7.47 14.48 15.30
CA ASP A 109 -8.16 13.51 16.14
C ASP A 109 -7.12 12.59 16.82
N PRO A 110 -7.00 12.61 18.18
CA PRO A 110 -6.04 11.79 18.89
C PRO A 110 -6.31 10.28 18.81
N GLU A 111 -7.51 9.86 18.44
CA GLU A 111 -7.87 8.44 18.28
C GLU A 111 -7.40 7.86 16.93
N ILE A 112 -7.00 8.71 15.97
CA ILE A 112 -6.50 8.26 14.67
C ILE A 112 -5.05 7.79 14.82
N GLY A 113 -4.84 6.49 14.64
CA GLY A 113 -3.52 5.85 14.62
C GLY A 113 -2.87 5.81 13.25
N ALA A 114 -3.68 5.73 12.18
CA ALA A 114 -3.19 5.74 10.79
C ALA A 114 -4.18 6.41 9.84
N ALA A 115 -3.66 6.98 8.74
CA ALA A 115 -4.44 7.60 7.69
C ALA A 115 -3.87 7.25 6.31
N TYR A 116 -4.71 7.17 5.27
CA TYR A 116 -4.22 6.96 3.90
C TYR A 116 -5.00 7.83 2.91
N GLY A 117 -4.29 8.22 1.84
CA GLY A 117 -4.82 9.11 0.82
C GLY A 117 -5.49 8.36 -0.34
N ARG A 118 -6.14 9.15 -1.19
CA ARG A 118 -6.80 8.72 -2.41
C ARG A 118 -5.79 8.55 -3.53
N GLN A 119 -5.81 7.37 -4.16
CA GLN A 119 -5.01 7.11 -5.34
C GLN A 119 -5.81 7.40 -6.61
N LEU A 120 -5.28 8.29 -7.43
CA LEU A 120 -5.76 8.57 -8.78
C LEU A 120 -4.99 7.70 -9.79
N PRO A 121 -5.60 7.27 -10.88
CA PRO A 121 -4.87 6.61 -11.94
C PRO A 121 -3.81 7.55 -12.52
N ARG A 122 -2.66 7.00 -12.95
CA ARG A 122 -1.66 7.76 -13.69
C ARG A 122 -2.21 8.16 -15.07
N GLU A 123 -1.63 9.20 -15.64
CA GLU A 123 -1.89 9.55 -17.03
C GLU A 123 -1.53 8.37 -17.95
N GLY A 124 -2.42 8.05 -18.87
CA GLY A 124 -2.25 6.89 -19.74
C GLY A 124 -2.54 5.53 -19.12
N ALA A 125 -3.04 5.47 -17.88
CA ALA A 125 -3.45 4.20 -17.28
C ALA A 125 -4.53 3.51 -18.13
N SER A 126 -4.45 2.19 -18.22
CA SER A 126 -5.47 1.42 -18.94
C SER A 126 -6.86 1.57 -18.29
N PRO A 127 -7.96 1.40 -19.05
CA PRO A 127 -9.32 1.47 -18.50
C PRO A 127 -9.56 0.49 -17.34
N ILE A 128 -8.94 -0.69 -17.35
CA ILE A 128 -9.01 -1.68 -16.27
C ILE A 128 -8.36 -1.10 -15.00
N GLU A 129 -7.17 -0.53 -15.14
CA GLU A 129 -6.43 0.04 -14.02
C GLU A 129 -7.14 1.29 -13.46
N ALA A 130 -7.63 2.16 -14.33
CA ALA A 130 -8.39 3.34 -13.93
C ALA A 130 -9.65 2.96 -13.13
N HIS A 131 -10.41 1.94 -13.60
CA HIS A 131 -11.55 1.42 -12.85
C HIS A 131 -11.12 0.93 -11.45
N GLY A 132 -10.00 0.20 -11.35
CA GLY A 132 -9.50 -0.31 -10.07
C GLY A 132 -9.27 0.81 -9.05
N ARG A 133 -8.75 1.97 -9.49
CA ARG A 133 -8.57 3.14 -8.61
C ARG A 133 -9.92 3.77 -8.24
N HIS A 134 -10.79 4.02 -9.20
CA HIS A 134 -12.11 4.61 -8.93
C HIS A 134 -12.96 3.75 -7.99
N PHE A 135 -12.90 2.42 -8.13
CA PHE A 135 -13.63 1.51 -7.25
C PHE A 135 -13.09 1.47 -5.82
N SER A 136 -11.76 1.45 -5.67
CA SER A 136 -11.11 1.28 -4.37
C SER A 136 -11.04 2.57 -3.55
N TYR A 137 -11.00 3.72 -4.22
CA TYR A 137 -10.78 5.03 -3.61
C TYR A 137 -11.94 5.98 -3.89
N ALA A 138 -12.92 5.99 -3.00
CA ALA A 138 -14.11 6.83 -3.09
C ALA A 138 -13.78 8.34 -2.99
N GLU A 139 -14.71 9.18 -3.40
CA GLU A 139 -14.57 10.66 -3.33
C GLU A 139 -14.87 11.25 -1.95
N LEU A 140 -15.36 10.44 -1.03
CA LEU A 140 -15.69 10.85 0.32
C LEU A 140 -14.76 10.21 1.33
N SER A 141 -14.22 11.01 2.22
CA SER A 141 -13.40 10.57 3.36
C SER A 141 -14.23 9.73 4.34
N ALA A 142 -13.56 8.84 5.07
CA ALA A 142 -14.21 7.96 6.02
C ALA A 142 -13.27 7.62 7.19
N ILE A 143 -13.84 7.54 8.40
CA ILE A 143 -13.15 6.98 9.56
C ILE A 143 -13.61 5.54 9.76
N ARG A 144 -12.68 4.67 10.11
CA ARG A 144 -12.91 3.25 10.36
C ARG A 144 -12.33 2.85 11.70
N SER A 145 -13.01 1.94 12.36
CA SER A 145 -12.64 1.42 13.67
C SER A 145 -12.88 -0.09 13.75
N TRP A 146 -12.61 -0.66 14.90
CA TRP A 146 -12.93 -2.07 15.16
C TRP A 146 -14.41 -2.40 14.91
N GLU A 147 -15.34 -1.50 15.28
CA GLU A 147 -16.78 -1.66 15.09
C GLU A 147 -17.17 -1.66 13.62
N SER A 148 -16.44 -0.90 12.78
CA SER A 148 -16.70 -0.81 11.34
C SER A 148 -16.66 -2.18 10.63
N ARG A 149 -15.99 -3.18 11.22
CA ARG A 149 -15.91 -4.54 10.66
C ARG A 149 -17.28 -5.21 10.50
N GLN A 150 -18.25 -4.87 11.35
CA GLN A 150 -19.59 -5.46 11.30
C GLN A 150 -20.31 -5.11 10.00
N ALA A 151 -20.19 -3.86 9.55
CA ALA A 151 -20.84 -3.37 8.34
C ALA A 151 -19.98 -3.53 7.08
N MET A 152 -18.65 -3.38 7.23
CA MET A 152 -17.72 -3.28 6.10
C MET A 152 -16.90 -4.55 5.87
N GLY A 153 -16.89 -5.47 6.84
CA GLY A 153 -16.07 -6.68 6.77
C GLY A 153 -14.58 -6.34 6.55
N PHE A 154 -13.93 -7.08 5.68
CA PHE A 154 -12.50 -6.89 5.37
C PHE A 154 -12.15 -5.50 4.84
N LYS A 155 -13.10 -4.78 4.25
CA LYS A 155 -12.89 -3.39 3.77
C LYS A 155 -12.60 -2.42 4.91
N SER A 156 -12.99 -2.72 6.15
CA SER A 156 -12.69 -1.87 7.30
C SER A 156 -11.19 -1.72 7.57
N ILE A 157 -10.39 -2.73 7.23
CA ILE A 157 -8.93 -2.74 7.38
C ILE A 157 -8.18 -2.50 6.07
N PHE A 158 -8.89 -2.12 4.98
CA PHE A 158 -8.21 -1.74 3.75
C PHE A 158 -7.37 -0.49 3.97
N PHE A 159 -6.09 -0.59 3.64
CA PHE A 159 -5.12 0.47 3.77
C PHE A 159 -4.09 0.37 2.64
N SER A 160 -3.32 1.45 2.40
CA SER A 160 -2.27 1.42 1.39
C SER A 160 -1.09 2.30 1.73
N ASN A 161 0.06 1.68 1.90
CA ASN A 161 1.35 2.36 2.07
C ASN A 161 1.88 3.03 0.78
N ALA A 162 1.12 2.98 -0.33
CA ALA A 162 1.47 3.80 -1.49
C ALA A 162 1.35 5.30 -1.17
N PHE A 163 0.42 5.68 -0.29
CA PHE A 163 0.34 6.98 0.34
C PHE A 163 -0.40 6.82 1.68
N GLY A 164 0.34 6.42 2.70
CA GLY A 164 -0.16 6.21 4.06
C GLY A 164 0.62 7.03 5.08
N ALA A 165 -0.01 7.31 6.21
CA ALA A 165 0.64 7.96 7.33
C ALA A 165 0.26 7.27 8.65
N TYR A 166 1.15 7.32 9.63
CA TYR A 166 0.97 6.70 10.92
C TYR A 166 1.37 7.65 12.04
N ARG A 167 0.54 7.73 13.09
CA ARG A 167 1.01 8.22 14.38
C ARG A 167 2.05 7.22 14.88
N ARG A 168 3.30 7.66 15.09
CA ARG A 168 4.39 6.76 15.46
C ARG A 168 4.10 5.98 16.73
N GLU A 169 3.54 6.65 17.74
CA GLU A 169 3.11 6.01 18.99
C GLU A 169 2.13 4.84 18.72
N ALA A 170 1.11 5.06 17.91
CA ALA A 170 0.12 4.04 17.56
C ALA A 170 0.77 2.86 16.80
N LEU A 171 1.68 3.15 15.86
CA LEU A 171 2.41 2.12 15.12
C LEU A 171 3.24 1.25 16.06
N MET A 172 4.00 1.88 16.96
CA MET A 172 4.86 1.14 17.92
C MET A 172 4.06 0.39 18.97
N SER A 173 2.90 0.92 19.41
CA SER A 173 2.05 0.27 20.41
C SER A 173 1.50 -1.09 19.96
N VAL A 174 1.43 -1.34 18.64
CA VAL A 174 0.95 -2.61 18.07
C VAL A 174 2.07 -3.50 17.52
N GLY A 175 3.33 -3.18 17.86
CA GLY A 175 4.51 -3.95 17.47
C GLY A 175 5.05 -3.61 16.07
N GLY A 176 4.65 -2.47 15.48
CA GLY A 176 5.15 -2.01 14.18
C GLY A 176 4.79 -2.90 13.00
N PHE A 177 5.55 -2.73 11.91
CA PHE A 177 5.38 -3.56 10.72
C PHE A 177 6.01 -4.93 10.90
N SER A 178 5.26 -5.98 10.60
CA SER A 178 5.77 -7.36 10.64
C SER A 178 6.74 -7.61 9.47
N SER A 179 7.91 -8.16 9.77
CA SER A 179 8.89 -8.61 8.78
C SER A 179 8.59 -10.00 8.22
N ASP A 180 7.67 -10.74 8.84
CA ASP A 180 7.35 -12.13 8.48
C ASP A 180 6.04 -12.27 7.68
N VAL A 181 5.69 -11.24 6.93
CA VAL A 181 4.56 -11.30 6.00
C VAL A 181 5.04 -11.16 4.56
N ILE A 182 4.44 -11.96 3.68
CA ILE A 182 4.79 -11.94 2.26
C ILE A 182 4.30 -10.66 1.58
N PHE A 183 3.15 -10.14 2.04
CA PHE A 183 2.44 -9.00 1.47
C PHE A 183 1.40 -8.50 2.46
N GLY A 184 0.95 -7.22 2.35
CA GLY A 184 -0.16 -6.66 3.14
C GLY A 184 0.22 -6.34 4.59
N GLU A 185 1.48 -5.98 4.83
CA GLU A 185 1.98 -5.51 6.12
C GLU A 185 1.18 -4.30 6.64
N ASP A 186 0.70 -3.46 5.73
CA ASP A 186 -0.16 -2.30 6.02
C ASP A 186 -1.54 -2.74 6.55
N THR A 187 -2.20 -3.66 5.87
CA THR A 187 -3.48 -4.23 6.29
C THR A 187 -3.35 -4.92 7.65
N LEU A 188 -2.26 -5.64 7.87
CA LEU A 188 -2.00 -6.35 9.13
C LEU A 188 -1.81 -5.36 10.30
N VAL A 189 -1.01 -4.31 10.10
CA VAL A 189 -0.81 -3.25 11.11
C VAL A 189 -2.13 -2.58 11.45
N VAL A 190 -2.92 -2.18 10.44
CA VAL A 190 -4.23 -1.54 10.65
C VAL A 190 -5.20 -2.46 11.39
N ALA A 191 -5.22 -3.76 11.07
CA ALA A 191 -6.04 -4.72 11.79
C ALA A 191 -5.64 -4.83 13.28
N ARG A 192 -4.33 -4.82 13.58
CA ARG A 192 -3.82 -4.77 14.97
C ARG A 192 -4.17 -3.46 15.65
N MET A 193 -4.06 -2.32 14.95
CA MET A 193 -4.45 -0.99 15.45
C MET A 193 -5.93 -0.96 15.82
N HIS A 194 -6.82 -1.43 14.94
CA HIS A 194 -8.25 -1.50 15.24
C HIS A 194 -8.54 -2.38 16.47
N ARG A 195 -7.86 -3.53 16.59
CA ARG A 195 -7.99 -4.39 17.76
C ARG A 195 -7.50 -3.74 19.05
N ALA A 196 -6.53 -2.84 18.95
CA ALA A 196 -5.98 -2.05 20.07
C ALA A 196 -6.81 -0.79 20.39
N GLY A 197 -7.91 -0.54 19.65
CA GLY A 197 -8.80 0.62 19.87
C GLY A 197 -8.47 1.85 19.03
N TRP A 198 -7.40 1.83 18.22
CA TRP A 198 -7.09 2.93 17.31
C TRP A 198 -8.07 2.96 16.13
N LYS A 199 -8.38 4.15 15.66
CA LYS A 199 -9.14 4.38 14.43
C LYS A 199 -8.20 4.64 13.26
N THR A 200 -8.71 4.46 12.04
CA THR A 200 -8.01 4.83 10.81
C THR A 200 -8.86 5.75 9.95
N ALA A 201 -8.20 6.68 9.26
CA ALA A 201 -8.85 7.62 8.35
C ALA A 201 -8.51 7.31 6.89
N TYR A 202 -9.51 7.28 6.03
CA TYR A 202 -9.36 7.47 4.60
C TYR A 202 -9.59 8.94 4.30
N VAL A 203 -8.62 9.60 3.65
CA VAL A 203 -8.65 11.04 3.36
C VAL A 203 -8.74 11.24 1.86
N ALA A 204 -9.95 11.53 1.37
CA ALA A 204 -10.23 11.64 -0.07
C ALA A 204 -9.52 12.83 -0.74
N ASP A 205 -9.22 13.90 0.00
CA ASP A 205 -8.56 15.10 -0.50
C ASP A 205 -7.03 15.02 -0.44
N ALA A 206 -6.47 13.99 0.20
CA ALA A 206 -5.05 13.68 0.17
C ALA A 206 -4.76 12.84 -1.09
N LEU A 207 -4.35 13.48 -2.17
CA LEU A 207 -4.26 12.85 -3.48
C LEU A 207 -2.85 12.35 -3.81
N THR A 208 -2.77 11.20 -4.48
CA THR A 208 -1.54 10.70 -5.11
C THR A 208 -1.86 10.05 -6.45
N ARG A 209 -0.97 10.18 -7.44
CA ARG A 209 -1.06 9.44 -8.70
C ARG A 209 -0.28 8.14 -8.58
N HIS A 210 -1.01 7.03 -8.64
CA HIS A 210 -0.42 5.70 -8.50
C HIS A 210 -1.27 4.67 -9.24
N SER A 211 -0.66 3.92 -10.12
CA SER A 211 -1.29 2.77 -10.78
C SER A 211 -0.24 1.78 -11.29
N HIS A 212 -0.67 0.54 -11.52
CA HIS A 212 0.18 -0.53 -12.02
C HIS A 212 -0.48 -1.20 -13.22
N ASP A 213 0.21 -1.24 -14.35
CA ASP A 213 -0.23 -2.03 -15.49
C ASP A 213 0.33 -3.46 -15.39
N TYR A 214 -0.23 -4.23 -14.46
CA TYR A 214 0.16 -5.63 -14.29
C TYR A 214 -0.22 -6.48 -15.51
N THR A 215 0.68 -7.35 -15.91
CA THR A 215 0.35 -8.47 -16.79
C THR A 215 -0.59 -9.46 -16.09
N ILE A 216 -1.29 -10.30 -16.85
CA ILE A 216 -2.15 -11.33 -16.27
C ILE A 216 -1.38 -12.25 -15.32
N GLY A 217 -0.13 -12.59 -15.68
CA GLY A 217 0.74 -13.40 -14.81
C GLY A 217 1.16 -12.71 -13.52
N GLU A 218 1.36 -11.41 -13.54
CA GLU A 218 1.65 -10.61 -12.32
C GLU A 218 0.42 -10.49 -11.43
N GLU A 219 -0.78 -10.33 -12.01
CA GLU A 219 -2.01 -10.35 -11.25
C GLU A 219 -2.24 -11.70 -10.55
N PHE A 220 -2.00 -12.82 -11.26
CA PHE A 220 -2.03 -14.13 -10.65
C PHE A 220 -1.08 -14.23 -9.45
N ARG A 221 0.20 -13.82 -9.63
CA ARG A 221 1.23 -13.90 -8.59
C ARG A 221 0.90 -13.00 -7.39
N ARG A 222 0.40 -11.80 -7.63
CA ARG A 222 -0.05 -10.90 -6.57
C ARG A 222 -1.18 -11.51 -5.75
N TYR A 223 -2.17 -12.09 -6.41
CA TYR A 223 -3.30 -12.72 -5.72
C TYR A 223 -2.93 -14.04 -5.05
N PHE A 224 -1.89 -14.74 -5.54
CA PHE A 224 -1.28 -15.83 -4.82
C PHE A 224 -0.71 -15.36 -3.46
N ASP A 225 0.05 -14.27 -3.45
CA ASP A 225 0.61 -13.71 -2.21
C ASP A 225 -0.49 -13.24 -1.24
N ILE A 226 -1.58 -12.64 -1.74
CA ILE A 226 -2.76 -12.31 -0.92
C ILE A 226 -3.40 -13.58 -0.34
N GLY A 227 -3.49 -14.65 -1.11
CA GLY A 227 -3.98 -15.94 -0.64
C GLY A 227 -3.11 -16.53 0.48
N VAL A 228 -1.77 -16.41 0.36
CA VAL A 228 -0.81 -16.81 1.40
C VAL A 228 -1.01 -15.99 2.68
N LEU A 229 -1.12 -14.66 2.58
CA LEU A 229 -1.41 -13.80 3.73
C LEU A 229 -2.65 -14.30 4.47
N HIS A 230 -3.77 -14.47 3.77
CA HIS A 230 -5.03 -14.90 4.37
C HIS A 230 -5.00 -16.34 4.91
N SER A 231 -4.06 -17.17 4.42
CA SER A 231 -3.84 -18.52 4.95
C SER A 231 -3.08 -18.51 6.27
N ARG A 232 -2.06 -17.65 6.37
CA ARG A 232 -1.17 -17.56 7.53
C ARG A 232 -1.75 -16.70 8.64
N GLU A 233 -2.44 -15.62 8.26
CA GLU A 233 -3.11 -14.69 9.18
C GLU A 233 -4.62 -14.99 9.21
N SER A 234 -5.00 -16.23 9.57
CA SER A 234 -6.40 -16.70 9.54
C SER A 234 -7.34 -15.84 10.40
N TRP A 235 -6.82 -15.29 11.49
CA TRP A 235 -7.55 -14.39 12.38
C TRP A 235 -8.12 -13.15 11.69
N LEU A 236 -7.48 -12.68 10.58
CA LEU A 236 -8.04 -11.61 9.77
C LEU A 236 -9.41 -11.99 9.20
N ASN A 237 -9.53 -13.22 8.67
CA ASN A 237 -10.81 -13.69 8.15
C ASN A 237 -11.84 -13.98 9.25
N GLU A 238 -11.39 -14.41 10.42
CA GLU A 238 -12.25 -14.70 11.59
C GLU A 238 -12.91 -13.42 12.12
N HIS A 239 -12.14 -12.33 12.20
CA HIS A 239 -12.63 -11.06 12.74
C HIS A 239 -13.24 -10.13 11.71
N PHE A 240 -12.72 -10.10 10.48
CA PHE A 240 -13.12 -9.14 9.43
C PHE A 240 -13.88 -9.80 8.27
N GLY A 241 -14.12 -11.11 8.34
CA GLY A 241 -14.83 -11.84 7.30
C GLY A 241 -14.00 -12.04 6.02
N SER A 242 -14.63 -12.63 4.99
CA SER A 242 -13.97 -12.86 3.71
C SER A 242 -14.16 -11.68 2.75
N ALA A 243 -13.16 -11.41 1.92
CA ALA A 243 -13.22 -10.38 0.88
C ALA A 243 -14.13 -10.76 -0.32
N SER A 244 -14.85 -11.90 -0.27
CA SER A 244 -15.59 -12.44 -1.42
C SER A 244 -16.74 -11.55 -1.91
N GLY A 245 -17.46 -10.90 -1.01
CA GLY A 245 -18.55 -9.99 -1.36
C GLY A 245 -18.06 -8.74 -2.11
N GLU A 246 -16.93 -8.19 -1.69
CA GLU A 246 -16.31 -7.05 -2.35
C GLU A 246 -15.77 -7.42 -3.73
N GLY A 247 -15.18 -8.61 -3.88
CA GLY A 247 -14.71 -9.11 -5.17
C GLY A 247 -15.84 -9.21 -6.21
N ARG A 248 -17.02 -9.70 -5.81
CA ARG A 248 -18.19 -9.73 -6.71
C ARG A 248 -18.64 -8.32 -7.12
N ARG A 249 -18.71 -7.38 -6.17
CA ARG A 249 -19.05 -5.97 -6.47
C ARG A 249 -18.04 -5.35 -7.42
N PHE A 250 -16.74 -5.62 -7.21
CA PHE A 250 -15.68 -5.16 -8.10
C PHE A 250 -15.90 -5.63 -9.53
N VAL A 251 -16.07 -6.94 -9.76
CA VAL A 251 -16.24 -7.51 -11.10
C VAL A 251 -17.47 -6.93 -11.82
N LEU A 252 -18.60 -6.83 -11.14
CA LEU A 252 -19.82 -6.25 -11.73
C LEU A 252 -19.62 -4.77 -12.09
N SER A 253 -18.95 -4.01 -11.24
CA SER A 253 -18.63 -2.61 -11.48
C SER A 253 -17.65 -2.45 -12.64
N GLU A 254 -16.61 -3.30 -12.73
CA GLU A 254 -15.62 -3.30 -13.80
C GLU A 254 -16.27 -3.59 -15.17
N LEU A 255 -17.11 -4.61 -15.23
CA LEU A 255 -17.83 -4.92 -16.47
C LEU A 255 -18.74 -3.76 -16.91
N LYS A 256 -19.49 -3.16 -15.97
CA LYS A 256 -20.34 -2.00 -16.27
C LYS A 256 -19.51 -0.80 -16.78
N TYR A 257 -18.38 -0.53 -16.13
CA TYR A 257 -17.47 0.55 -16.52
C TYR A 257 -16.88 0.31 -17.91
N LEU A 258 -16.40 -0.90 -18.18
CA LEU A 258 -15.80 -1.25 -19.46
C LEU A 258 -16.82 -1.29 -20.60
N LEU A 259 -18.03 -1.78 -20.38
CA LEU A 259 -19.10 -1.73 -21.39
C LEU A 259 -19.36 -0.31 -21.89
N LYS A 260 -19.27 0.68 -20.97
CA LYS A 260 -19.50 2.08 -21.29
C LYS A 260 -18.28 2.76 -21.95
N ASN A 261 -17.06 2.47 -21.46
CA ASN A 261 -15.89 3.28 -21.78
C ASN A 261 -14.87 2.58 -22.69
N ALA A 262 -14.79 1.22 -22.67
CA ALA A 262 -13.76 0.48 -23.37
C ALA A 262 -14.15 -0.99 -23.54
N PRO A 263 -15.20 -1.34 -24.33
CA PRO A 263 -15.74 -2.69 -24.39
C PRO A 263 -14.74 -3.74 -24.90
N HIS A 264 -13.79 -3.34 -25.72
CA HIS A 264 -12.71 -4.23 -26.23
C HIS A 264 -11.78 -4.76 -25.13
N HIS A 265 -11.77 -4.16 -23.92
CA HIS A 265 -11.02 -4.66 -22.76
C HIS A 265 -11.74 -5.76 -21.97
N ILE A 266 -13.03 -6.04 -22.23
CA ILE A 266 -13.81 -7.03 -21.48
C ILE A 266 -13.17 -8.43 -21.50
N PRO A 267 -12.71 -8.98 -22.65
CA PRO A 267 -12.07 -10.30 -22.66
C PRO A 267 -10.83 -10.35 -21.75
N SER A 268 -10.02 -9.27 -21.75
CA SER A 268 -8.86 -9.13 -20.86
C SER A 268 -9.28 -9.07 -19.38
N ALA A 269 -10.30 -8.29 -19.03
CA ALA A 269 -10.81 -8.17 -17.66
C ALA A 269 -11.32 -9.52 -17.12
N VAL A 270 -12.06 -10.28 -17.94
CA VAL A 270 -12.52 -11.63 -17.56
C VAL A 270 -11.35 -12.57 -17.30
N THR A 271 -10.36 -12.59 -18.20
CA THR A 271 -9.15 -13.43 -18.04
C THR A 271 -8.35 -13.04 -16.78
N ARG A 272 -8.20 -11.74 -16.51
CA ARG A 272 -7.56 -11.22 -15.31
C ARG A 272 -8.31 -11.61 -14.03
N THR A 273 -9.63 -11.51 -14.05
CA THR A 273 -10.49 -11.93 -12.92
C THR A 273 -10.32 -13.42 -12.61
N PHE A 274 -10.27 -14.26 -13.65
CA PHE A 274 -10.00 -15.68 -13.48
C PHE A 274 -8.59 -15.95 -12.92
N ALA A 275 -7.57 -15.27 -13.44
CA ALA A 275 -6.20 -15.38 -12.96
C ALA A 275 -6.07 -14.96 -11.47
N LYS A 276 -6.72 -13.86 -11.08
CA LYS A 276 -6.81 -13.40 -9.67
C LYS A 276 -7.46 -14.47 -8.78
N TYR A 277 -8.60 -14.99 -9.20
CA TYR A 277 -9.30 -16.04 -8.45
C TYR A 277 -8.45 -17.29 -8.27
N LEU A 278 -7.82 -17.76 -9.35
CA LEU A 278 -6.97 -18.95 -9.33
C LEU A 278 -5.75 -18.75 -8.43
N GLY A 279 -5.05 -17.61 -8.59
CA GLY A 279 -3.92 -17.22 -7.74
C GLY A 279 -4.30 -17.25 -6.26
N TYR A 280 -5.39 -16.57 -5.89
CA TYR A 280 -5.89 -16.54 -4.52
C TYR A 280 -6.21 -17.94 -3.97
N LYS A 281 -6.93 -18.76 -4.72
CA LYS A 281 -7.28 -20.13 -4.29
C LYS A 281 -6.07 -21.03 -4.09
N ILE A 282 -5.07 -20.91 -4.95
CA ILE A 282 -3.82 -21.67 -4.82
C ILE A 282 -3.02 -21.14 -3.63
N GLY A 283 -2.89 -19.82 -3.47
CA GLY A 283 -2.21 -19.19 -2.35
C GLY A 283 -2.81 -19.58 -0.98
N ARG A 284 -4.15 -19.68 -0.89
CA ARG A 284 -4.85 -20.18 0.31
C ARG A 284 -4.46 -21.61 0.72
N ARG A 285 -3.85 -22.36 -0.19
CA ARG A 285 -3.41 -23.75 0.04
C ARG A 285 -1.89 -23.87 -0.03
N GLU A 286 -1.15 -22.79 0.24
CA GLU A 286 0.31 -22.72 0.08
C GLU A 286 1.04 -23.80 0.87
N SER A 287 0.53 -24.23 2.03
CA SER A 287 1.12 -25.30 2.86
C SER A 287 1.24 -26.63 2.13
N ARG A 288 0.40 -26.86 1.10
CA ARG A 288 0.40 -28.07 0.27
C ARG A 288 1.32 -27.97 -0.97
N ILE A 289 2.00 -26.83 -1.16
CA ILE A 289 2.84 -26.58 -2.33
C ILE A 289 4.31 -26.79 -1.94
N ALA A 290 5.06 -27.52 -2.77
CA ALA A 290 6.48 -27.74 -2.55
C ALA A 290 7.25 -26.40 -2.50
N PRO A 291 8.18 -26.20 -1.56
CA PRO A 291 8.88 -24.92 -1.36
C PRO A 291 9.49 -24.34 -2.65
N ARG A 292 10.14 -25.19 -3.47
CA ARG A 292 10.73 -24.80 -4.76
C ARG A 292 9.74 -24.27 -5.81
N LEU A 293 8.42 -24.47 -5.64
CA LEU A 293 7.41 -23.94 -6.54
C LEU A 293 6.84 -22.63 -6.04
N LYS A 294 6.83 -22.39 -4.72
CA LYS A 294 6.23 -21.19 -4.12
C LYS A 294 6.86 -19.91 -4.66
N HIS A 295 8.20 -19.86 -4.78
CA HIS A 295 8.90 -18.69 -5.31
C HIS A 295 8.59 -18.38 -6.79
N ARG A 296 8.10 -19.36 -7.56
CA ARG A 296 7.66 -19.15 -8.95
C ARG A 296 6.23 -18.66 -9.04
N LEU A 297 5.39 -19.05 -8.07
CA LEU A 297 3.97 -18.72 -8.01
C LEU A 297 3.72 -17.36 -7.38
N GLY A 298 4.57 -16.92 -6.44
CA GLY A 298 4.45 -15.64 -5.76
C GLY A 298 5.08 -14.48 -6.54
N MET A 299 4.62 -13.26 -6.26
CA MET A 299 5.24 -12.03 -6.75
C MET A 299 6.48 -11.70 -5.93
N ASN A 300 6.40 -11.88 -4.61
CA ASN A 300 7.50 -11.62 -3.67
C ASN A 300 8.42 -12.85 -3.52
N ARG A 301 9.20 -13.11 -4.56
CA ARG A 301 10.07 -14.30 -4.65
C ARG A 301 11.07 -14.40 -3.51
N GLN A 302 11.65 -13.27 -3.08
CA GLN A 302 12.65 -13.20 -2.00
C GLN A 302 12.11 -13.73 -0.66
N TYR A 303 10.81 -13.59 -0.43
CA TYR A 303 10.18 -14.11 0.78
C TYR A 303 10.36 -15.63 0.95
N TRP A 304 10.39 -16.37 -0.16
CA TRP A 304 10.49 -17.83 -0.18
C TRP A 304 11.94 -18.35 -0.18
N LEU A 305 12.93 -17.45 -0.26
CA LEU A 305 14.35 -17.77 -0.29
C LEU A 305 15.05 -17.54 1.06
N ARG A 306 14.29 -17.14 2.06
CA ARG A 306 14.72 -16.90 3.43
C ARG A 306 14.69 -18.17 4.25
#